data_edbadbdde3ff480cfb0167b748d9f997
#
_entry.id   edbadbdde3ff480cfb0167b748d9f997
#
_cell.length_a   1.000
_cell.length_b   1.000
_cell.length_c   1.000
_cell.angle_alpha   90.00
_cell.angle_beta   90.00
_cell.angle_gamma   90.00
#
_symmetry.space_group_name_H-M   'P 1'
#
loop_
_entity.id
_entity.type
_entity.pdbx_description
1 polymer ?
#
loop_
_entity_poly.entity_id
_entity_poly.type
_entity_poly.pdbx_seq_one_letter_code
_entity_poly.pdbx_strand_id
1 'polypeptide(L)'
;MINNLRIMNFKVEQIKVWALSAFFFLYSIFSFSQVTSSIDSTAIKIGEQISYRIEVEADTTDLVVFPEGQTFAPLEMIESYKIDTTKRDAKYNLIKRYGLTQFDSGIYTIPQQKVVIGTKIFKTDSVQIAVNNIVVDTTKQGLYGIKPFIAVTKSSSDWWK
;
A
#
# COMPACT_ATOMS: atom_id res chain seq x y z
N MET A 1 -4.60 61.25 30.03
CA MET A 1 -3.78 60.87 28.86
C MET A 1 -2.89 59.64 29.14
N ILE A 2 -2.34 59.44 30.32
CA ILE A 2 -1.44 58.33 30.70
C ILE A 2 -2.13 56.96 30.74
N ASN A 3 -3.42 56.86 31.12
CA ASN A 3 -4.14 55.60 31.20
C ASN A 3 -4.39 54.92 29.82
N ASN A 4 -4.60 55.72 28.77
CA ASN A 4 -4.81 55.14 27.40
C ASN A 4 -3.56 54.52 26.82
N LEU A 5 -2.38 55.07 27.09
CA LEU A 5 -1.10 54.52 26.70
C LEU A 5 -0.79 53.18 27.38
N ARG A 6 -1.18 53.03 28.65
CA ARG A 6 -0.96 51.79 29.40
C ARG A 6 -1.86 50.63 28.92
N ILE A 7 -3.11 50.94 28.56
CA ILE A 7 -4.06 49.98 28.01
C ILE A 7 -3.64 49.57 26.59
N MET A 8 -3.09 50.48 25.79
CA MET A 8 -2.64 50.25 24.46
C MET A 8 -1.40 49.31 24.45
N ASN A 9 -0.44 49.55 25.33
CA ASN A 9 0.72 48.70 25.51
C ASN A 9 0.34 47.28 25.98
N PHE A 10 -0.61 47.15 26.89
CA PHE A 10 -1.11 45.84 27.33
C PHE A 10 -1.77 45.07 26.20
N LYS A 11 -2.57 45.71 25.35
CA LYS A 11 -3.19 45.08 24.17
C LYS A 11 -2.15 44.62 23.13
N VAL A 12 -1.11 45.43 22.92
CA VAL A 12 -0.03 45.09 21.97
C VAL A 12 0.78 43.89 22.47
N GLU A 13 1.06 43.78 23.76
CA GLU A 13 1.74 42.61 24.34
C GLU A 13 0.86 41.34 24.25
N GLN A 14 -0.43 41.44 24.50
CA GLN A 14 -1.35 40.32 24.31
C GLN A 14 -1.37 39.84 22.84
N ILE A 15 -1.41 40.75 21.87
CA ILE A 15 -1.39 40.42 20.43
C ILE A 15 -0.07 39.68 20.06
N LYS A 16 1.06 40.10 20.61
CA LYS A 16 2.35 39.40 20.36
C LYS A 16 2.34 37.98 20.91
N VAL A 17 1.81 37.79 22.14
CA VAL A 17 1.70 36.45 22.72
C VAL A 17 0.77 35.56 21.93
N TRP A 18 -0.35 36.06 21.45
CA TRP A 18 -1.28 35.31 20.59
C TRP A 18 -0.68 34.98 19.25
N ALA A 19 0.05 35.92 18.62
CA ALA A 19 0.76 35.70 17.35
C ALA A 19 1.86 34.65 17.51
N LEU A 20 2.62 34.70 18.63
CA LEU A 20 3.67 33.72 18.92
C LEU A 20 3.08 32.32 19.16
N SER A 21 1.96 32.25 19.88
CA SER A 21 1.23 31.01 20.13
C SER A 21 0.67 30.41 18.82
N ALA A 22 0.08 31.22 17.95
CA ALA A 22 -0.42 30.82 16.64
C ALA A 22 0.71 30.32 15.73
N PHE A 23 1.88 30.99 15.77
CA PHE A 23 3.06 30.57 15.02
C PHE A 23 3.59 29.22 15.49
N PHE A 24 3.62 28.97 16.82
CA PHE A 24 4.03 27.67 17.37
C PHE A 24 3.03 26.56 17.02
N PHE A 25 1.74 26.89 16.98
CA PHE A 25 0.69 25.94 16.60
C PHE A 25 0.77 25.55 15.10
N LEU A 26 1.08 26.51 14.22
CA LEU A 26 1.33 26.21 12.80
C LEU A 26 2.58 25.32 12.56
N TYR A 27 3.60 25.47 13.41
CA TYR A 27 4.84 24.69 13.26
C TYR A 27 4.67 23.21 13.63
N SER A 28 3.69 22.88 14.49
CA SER A 28 3.44 21.51 14.94
C SER A 28 2.75 20.61 13.92
N ILE A 29 2.29 21.14 12.78
CA ILE A 29 1.54 20.38 11.75
C ILE A 29 2.48 19.64 10.76
N PHE A 30 3.76 19.96 10.72
CA PHE A 30 4.72 19.27 9.85
C PHE A 30 5.26 17.99 10.50
N SER A 31 4.40 16.99 10.68
CA SER A 31 4.84 15.63 11.00
C SER A 31 5.15 14.89 9.70
N PHE A 32 6.41 14.76 9.35
CA PHE A 32 6.83 13.85 8.29
C PHE A 32 6.64 12.41 8.78
N SER A 33 5.77 11.67 8.09
CA SER A 33 5.65 10.24 8.34
C SER A 33 6.90 9.54 7.82
N GLN A 34 7.58 8.77 8.68
CA GLN A 34 8.74 7.96 8.30
C GLN A 34 8.35 6.75 7.44
N VAL A 35 7.07 6.39 7.42
CA VAL A 35 6.52 5.27 6.67
C VAL A 35 5.36 5.77 5.84
N THR A 36 5.45 5.60 4.53
CA THR A 36 4.38 5.92 3.59
C THR A 36 3.99 4.69 2.80
N SER A 37 2.73 4.60 2.41
CA SER A 37 2.25 3.56 1.52
C SER A 37 1.56 4.16 0.30
N SER A 38 1.69 3.49 -0.82
CA SER A 38 1.05 3.87 -2.07
C SER A 38 0.62 2.64 -2.85
N ILE A 39 -0.33 2.83 -3.75
CA ILE A 39 -0.85 1.79 -4.63
C ILE A 39 -0.92 2.35 -6.05
N ASP A 40 -0.71 1.50 -7.03
CA ASP A 40 -0.73 1.89 -8.44
C ASP A 40 -2.15 2.09 -9.00
N SER A 41 -3.13 1.34 -8.47
CA SER A 41 -4.53 1.47 -8.87
C SER A 41 -5.48 1.21 -7.70
N THR A 42 -6.57 1.96 -7.64
CA THR A 42 -7.68 1.74 -6.69
C THR A 42 -8.84 0.96 -7.29
N ALA A 43 -8.76 0.61 -8.59
CA ALA A 43 -9.76 -0.17 -9.30
C ALA A 43 -9.08 -1.20 -10.20
N ILE A 44 -9.42 -2.47 -10.02
CA ILE A 44 -8.89 -3.60 -10.80
C ILE A 44 -10.03 -4.51 -11.27
N LYS A 45 -9.73 -5.40 -12.17
CA LYS A 45 -10.61 -6.52 -12.54
C LYS A 45 -10.27 -7.76 -11.72
N ILE A 46 -11.21 -8.71 -11.66
CA ILE A 46 -10.99 -10.01 -11.03
C ILE A 46 -9.71 -10.66 -11.58
N GLY A 47 -8.81 -11.06 -10.67
CA GLY A 47 -7.53 -11.71 -11.02
C GLY A 47 -6.46 -10.77 -11.56
N GLU A 48 -6.72 -9.47 -11.69
CA GLU A 48 -5.70 -8.49 -12.05
C GLU A 48 -4.81 -8.19 -10.85
N GLN A 49 -3.54 -8.01 -11.09
CA GLN A 49 -2.55 -7.71 -10.06
C GLN A 49 -2.42 -6.20 -9.88
N ILE A 50 -2.33 -5.78 -8.62
CA ILE A 50 -1.95 -4.42 -8.21
C ILE A 50 -0.64 -4.44 -7.46
N SER A 51 0.11 -3.33 -7.55
CA SER A 51 1.35 -3.14 -6.82
C SER A 51 1.12 -2.24 -5.61
N TYR A 52 1.25 -2.83 -4.41
CA TYR A 52 1.26 -2.10 -3.14
C TYR A 52 2.69 -1.82 -2.73
N ARG A 53 3.01 -0.56 -2.48
CA ARG A 53 4.35 -0.09 -2.16
C ARG A 53 4.38 0.50 -0.76
N ILE A 54 5.37 0.10 0.03
CA ILE A 54 5.71 0.72 1.30
C ILE A 54 7.09 1.36 1.15
N GLU A 55 7.18 2.64 1.48
CA GLU A 55 8.41 3.41 1.49
C GLU A 55 8.73 3.83 2.93
N VAL A 56 9.97 3.59 3.33
CA VAL A 56 10.47 3.80 4.69
C VAL A 56 11.74 4.61 4.65
N GLU A 57 11.79 5.69 5.42
CA GLU A 57 13.01 6.43 5.68
C GLU A 57 13.54 6.07 7.07
N ALA A 58 14.71 5.44 7.14
CA ALA A 58 15.32 4.95 8.37
C ALA A 58 16.79 5.38 8.48
N ASP A 59 17.30 5.50 9.69
CA ASP A 59 18.72 5.74 9.92
C ASP A 59 19.55 4.50 9.55
N THR A 60 20.81 4.70 9.18
CA THR A 60 21.70 3.62 8.72
C THR A 60 21.98 2.54 9.78
N THR A 61 21.67 2.83 11.05
CA THR A 61 21.84 1.91 12.19
C THR A 61 20.57 1.14 12.53
N ASP A 62 19.42 1.54 11.99
CA ASP A 62 18.13 0.94 12.35
C ASP A 62 17.80 -0.28 11.49
N LEU A 63 17.38 -1.35 12.15
CA LEU A 63 16.83 -2.52 11.47
C LEU A 63 15.38 -2.23 11.08
N VAL A 64 15.04 -2.44 9.81
CA VAL A 64 13.68 -2.28 9.30
C VAL A 64 13.08 -3.65 8.97
N VAL A 65 11.92 -3.94 9.56
CA VAL A 65 11.16 -5.17 9.29
C VAL A 65 9.84 -4.80 8.62
N PHE A 66 9.65 -5.32 7.42
CA PHE A 66 8.44 -5.15 6.62
C PHE A 66 7.41 -6.24 6.93
N PRO A 67 6.11 -5.98 6.67
CA PRO A 67 5.08 -7.00 6.83
C PRO A 67 5.32 -8.18 5.89
N GLU A 68 5.07 -9.41 6.38
CA GLU A 68 5.19 -10.65 5.62
C GLU A 68 3.95 -11.51 5.81
N GLY A 69 3.75 -12.45 4.88
CA GLY A 69 2.65 -13.39 4.93
C GLY A 69 1.29 -12.76 4.59
N GLN A 70 0.22 -13.30 5.17
CA GLN A 70 -1.18 -12.97 4.85
C GLN A 70 -1.70 -11.69 5.56
N THR A 71 -0.87 -10.67 5.72
CA THR A 71 -1.26 -9.43 6.41
C THR A 71 -2.12 -8.50 5.58
N PHE A 72 -2.27 -8.79 4.28
CA PHE A 72 -3.03 -7.99 3.32
C PHE A 72 -4.48 -8.46 3.13
N ALA A 73 -4.93 -9.45 3.91
CA ALA A 73 -6.31 -9.93 3.80
C ALA A 73 -7.33 -8.76 3.88
N PRO A 74 -8.37 -8.78 3.04
CA PRO A 74 -8.88 -9.88 2.22
C PRO A 74 -8.23 -10.06 0.83
N LEU A 75 -7.21 -9.27 0.46
CA LEU A 75 -6.47 -9.49 -0.78
C LEU A 75 -5.41 -10.59 -0.57
N GLU A 76 -5.13 -11.31 -1.65
CA GLU A 76 -4.08 -12.33 -1.69
C GLU A 76 -2.76 -11.73 -2.15
N MET A 77 -1.68 -12.04 -1.42
CA MET A 77 -0.33 -11.66 -1.83
C MET A 77 0.21 -12.73 -2.78
N ILE A 78 0.42 -12.35 -4.05
CA ILE A 78 0.99 -13.21 -5.07
C ILE A 78 2.50 -13.20 -5.00
N GLU A 79 3.08 -12.02 -4.81
CA GLU A 79 4.53 -11.83 -4.88
C GLU A 79 4.99 -10.78 -3.86
N SER A 80 6.15 -11.06 -3.25
CA SER A 80 6.88 -10.13 -2.39
C SER A 80 8.22 -9.82 -3.02
N TYR A 81 8.35 -8.62 -3.58
CA TYR A 81 9.57 -8.20 -4.27
C TYR A 81 10.71 -7.92 -3.29
N LYS A 82 11.94 -7.98 -3.77
CA LYS A 82 13.11 -7.58 -2.98
C LYS A 82 13.01 -6.12 -2.55
N ILE A 83 13.63 -5.81 -1.42
CA ILE A 83 13.72 -4.44 -0.92
C ILE A 83 14.70 -3.68 -1.81
N ASP A 84 14.23 -2.56 -2.36
CA ASP A 84 15.06 -1.59 -3.06
C ASP A 84 15.57 -0.57 -2.05
N THR A 85 16.88 -0.39 -2.00
CA THR A 85 17.53 0.43 -0.99
C THR A 85 18.33 1.53 -1.65
N THR A 86 17.99 2.78 -1.35
CA THR A 86 18.73 3.96 -1.80
C THR A 86 19.30 4.70 -0.59
N LYS A 87 20.60 4.95 -0.60
CA LYS A 87 21.26 5.73 0.45
C LYS A 87 21.19 7.22 0.12
N ARG A 88 20.70 8.02 1.07
CA ARG A 88 20.75 9.49 1.03
C ARG A 88 21.38 10.00 2.32
N ASP A 89 22.58 10.56 2.21
CA ASP A 89 23.35 11.07 3.36
C ASP A 89 23.50 10.04 4.48
N ALA A 90 22.92 10.32 5.66
CA ALA A 90 22.94 9.45 6.83
C ALA A 90 21.71 8.52 6.93
N LYS A 91 20.83 8.52 5.92
CA LYS A 91 19.59 7.75 5.93
C LYS A 91 19.50 6.80 4.75
N TYR A 92 18.75 5.71 4.95
CA TYR A 92 18.31 4.81 3.90
C TYR A 92 16.86 5.09 3.55
N ASN A 93 16.58 5.16 2.26
CA ASN A 93 15.22 5.06 1.73
C ASN A 93 15.04 3.62 1.23
N LEU A 94 14.14 2.90 1.89
CA LEU A 94 13.83 1.49 1.66
C LEU A 94 12.45 1.39 1.03
N ILE A 95 12.36 0.75 -0.13
CA ILE A 95 11.12 0.55 -0.85
C ILE A 95 10.83 -0.94 -0.93
N LYS A 96 9.72 -1.37 -0.35
CA LYS A 96 9.21 -2.73 -0.45
C LYS A 96 7.93 -2.74 -1.28
N ARG A 97 7.86 -3.61 -2.30
CA ARG A 97 6.69 -3.79 -3.16
C ARG A 97 6.09 -5.16 -2.97
N TYR A 98 4.77 -5.22 -3.08
CA TYR A 98 3.98 -6.44 -3.00
C TYR A 98 3.01 -6.49 -4.17
N GLY A 99 2.94 -7.63 -4.85
CA GLY A 99 1.91 -7.93 -5.83
C GLY A 99 0.69 -8.52 -5.12
N LEU A 100 -0.43 -7.81 -5.18
CA LEU A 100 -1.69 -8.24 -4.56
C LEU A 100 -2.74 -8.48 -5.64
N THR A 101 -3.66 -9.41 -5.38
CA THR A 101 -4.80 -9.70 -6.26
C THR A 101 -6.05 -10.02 -5.44
N GLN A 102 -7.20 -10.06 -6.14
CA GLN A 102 -8.46 -10.56 -5.60
C GLN A 102 -9.26 -11.23 -6.70
N PHE A 103 -9.88 -12.38 -6.38
CA PHE A 103 -10.61 -13.20 -7.35
C PHE A 103 -12.13 -13.03 -7.25
N ASP A 104 -12.62 -12.31 -6.27
CA ASP A 104 -14.03 -11.99 -6.12
C ASP A 104 -14.27 -10.49 -6.39
N SER A 105 -15.37 -10.17 -7.07
CA SER A 105 -15.78 -8.78 -7.29
C SER A 105 -16.33 -8.16 -6.01
N GLY A 106 -16.02 -6.89 -5.78
CA GLY A 106 -16.48 -6.19 -4.59
C GLY A 106 -15.59 -4.99 -4.23
N ILE A 107 -15.87 -4.42 -3.07
CA ILE A 107 -15.05 -3.35 -2.49
C ILE A 107 -14.31 -3.93 -1.30
N TYR A 108 -13.00 -3.87 -1.34
CA TYR A 108 -12.11 -4.43 -0.34
C TYR A 108 -11.23 -3.34 0.27
N THR A 109 -10.83 -3.54 1.52
CA THR A 109 -9.94 -2.61 2.20
C THR A 109 -8.67 -3.34 2.60
N ILE A 110 -7.53 -2.89 2.10
CA ILE A 110 -6.22 -3.29 2.60
C ILE A 110 -6.07 -2.70 4.00
N PRO A 111 -5.87 -3.52 5.04
CA PRO A 111 -5.70 -3.02 6.40
C PRO A 111 -4.35 -2.30 6.57
N GLN A 112 -4.25 -1.52 7.64
CA GLN A 112 -2.99 -0.89 8.02
C GLN A 112 -1.89 -1.91 8.19
N GLN A 113 -0.78 -1.74 7.49
CA GLN A 113 0.39 -2.60 7.58
C GLN A 113 1.33 -2.10 8.67
N LYS A 114 1.89 -3.04 9.44
CA LYS A 114 2.85 -2.72 10.50
C LYS A 114 4.27 -2.81 9.95
N VAL A 115 5.04 -1.75 10.12
CA VAL A 115 6.47 -1.71 9.83
C VAL A 115 7.22 -1.43 11.12
N VAL A 116 8.25 -2.21 11.41
CA VAL A 116 9.09 -2.01 12.58
C VAL A 116 10.38 -1.33 12.15
N ILE A 117 10.73 -0.23 12.81
CA ILE A 117 11.98 0.50 12.60
C ILE A 117 12.69 0.57 13.95
N GLY A 118 13.82 -0.14 14.06
CA GLY A 118 14.51 -0.31 15.34
C GLY A 118 13.60 -0.96 16.38
N THR A 119 13.16 -0.19 17.39
CA THR A 119 12.26 -0.62 18.47
C THR A 119 10.84 -0.09 18.34
N LYS A 120 10.56 0.75 17.32
CA LYS A 120 9.27 1.43 17.13
C LYS A 120 8.43 0.74 16.05
N ILE A 121 7.12 0.71 16.26
CA ILE A 121 6.15 0.16 15.31
C ILE A 121 5.41 1.33 14.66
N PHE A 122 5.49 1.39 13.34
CA PHE A 122 4.74 2.32 12.51
C PHE A 122 3.62 1.58 11.79
N LYS A 123 2.55 2.30 11.45
CA LYS A 123 1.43 1.75 10.69
C LYS A 123 1.22 2.60 9.45
N THR A 124 0.95 1.93 8.33
CA THR A 124 0.51 2.60 7.09
C THR A 124 -0.96 2.97 7.19
N ASP A 125 -1.43 3.79 6.26
CA ASP A 125 -2.85 4.01 6.09
C ASP A 125 -3.55 2.79 5.46
N SER A 126 -4.84 2.63 5.73
CA SER A 126 -5.68 1.64 5.05
C SER A 126 -6.10 2.19 3.69
N VAL A 127 -6.16 1.31 2.68
CA VAL A 127 -6.51 1.69 1.30
C VAL A 127 -7.68 0.86 0.81
N GLN A 128 -8.68 1.52 0.22
CA GLN A 128 -9.85 0.85 -0.36
C GLN A 128 -9.63 0.60 -1.86
N ILE A 129 -10.03 -0.58 -2.33
CA ILE A 129 -9.89 -1.04 -3.71
C ILE A 129 -11.22 -1.59 -4.19
N ALA A 130 -11.60 -1.20 -5.41
CA ALA A 130 -12.75 -1.75 -6.11
C ALA A 130 -12.30 -2.84 -7.09
N VAL A 131 -12.86 -4.04 -6.94
CA VAL A 131 -12.62 -5.18 -7.84
C VAL A 131 -13.84 -5.36 -8.73
N ASN A 132 -13.68 -5.10 -10.01
CA ASN A 132 -14.73 -5.15 -11.01
C ASN A 132 -14.80 -6.51 -11.68
N ASN A 133 -16.01 -6.92 -12.03
CA ASN A 133 -16.24 -8.14 -12.78
C ASN A 133 -15.72 -8.01 -14.23
N ILE A 134 -15.32 -9.14 -14.82
CA ILE A 134 -14.93 -9.21 -16.23
C ILE A 134 -16.20 -9.45 -17.05
N VAL A 135 -16.53 -8.52 -17.96
CA VAL A 135 -17.59 -8.73 -18.94
C VAL A 135 -17.04 -9.60 -20.06
N VAL A 136 -17.46 -10.85 -20.10
CA VAL A 136 -17.11 -11.78 -21.19
C VAL A 136 -18.17 -11.65 -22.28
N ASP A 137 -17.75 -11.22 -23.47
CA ASP A 137 -18.62 -11.23 -24.66
C ASP A 137 -18.72 -12.63 -25.21
N THR A 138 -19.76 -13.36 -24.78
CA THR A 138 -20.01 -14.74 -25.20
C THR A 138 -20.48 -14.84 -26.67
N THR A 139 -20.82 -13.73 -27.32
CA THR A 139 -21.33 -13.74 -28.70
C THR A 139 -20.22 -13.90 -29.74
N LYS A 140 -18.96 -13.58 -29.39
CA LYS A 140 -17.81 -13.64 -30.29
C LYS A 140 -16.95 -14.91 -30.14
N GLN A 141 -17.15 -15.69 -29.09
CA GLN A 141 -16.42 -16.94 -28.89
C GLN A 141 -17.31 -18.12 -29.24
N GLY A 142 -17.14 -18.64 -30.46
CA GLY A 142 -17.68 -19.95 -30.80
C GLY A 142 -17.09 -21.03 -29.88
N LEU A 143 -17.93 -21.90 -29.34
CA LEU A 143 -17.47 -23.07 -28.60
C LEU A 143 -16.64 -23.94 -29.55
N TYR A 144 -15.36 -24.12 -29.26
CA TYR A 144 -14.57 -25.12 -29.96
C TYR A 144 -15.11 -26.51 -29.64
N GLY A 145 -15.44 -27.30 -30.68
CA GLY A 145 -15.86 -28.67 -30.50
C GLY A 145 -14.84 -29.47 -29.68
N ILE A 146 -15.30 -30.26 -28.76
CA ILE A 146 -14.47 -31.22 -28.02
C ILE A 146 -13.88 -32.17 -29.01
N LYS A 147 -12.53 -32.28 -29.07
CA LYS A 147 -11.88 -33.29 -29.92
C LYS A 147 -12.39 -34.68 -29.51
N PRO A 148 -12.90 -35.49 -30.46
CA PRO A 148 -13.30 -36.84 -30.14
C PRO A 148 -12.09 -37.63 -29.63
N PHE A 149 -12.29 -38.45 -28.61
CA PHE A 149 -11.24 -39.37 -28.18
C PHE A 149 -10.99 -40.41 -29.29
N ILE A 150 -9.74 -40.65 -29.56
CA ILE A 150 -9.36 -41.71 -30.48
C ILE A 150 -9.38 -43.01 -29.66
N ALA A 151 -10.30 -43.92 -29.98
CA ALA A 151 -10.29 -45.25 -29.41
C ALA A 151 -9.08 -46.00 -29.95
N VAL A 152 -8.08 -46.23 -29.11
CA VAL A 152 -6.95 -47.09 -29.48
C VAL A 152 -7.42 -48.54 -29.38
N THR A 153 -7.67 -49.16 -30.52
CA THR A 153 -7.93 -50.60 -30.60
C THR A 153 -6.63 -51.34 -30.27
N LYS A 154 -6.63 -52.10 -29.18
CA LYS A 154 -5.50 -53.01 -28.88
C LYS A 154 -5.35 -54.02 -30.00
N SER A 155 -4.19 -54.02 -30.63
CA SER A 155 -3.82 -55.06 -31.59
C SER A 155 -3.48 -56.35 -30.82
N SER A 156 -3.85 -57.49 -31.38
CA SER A 156 -3.50 -58.82 -30.82
C SER A 156 -1.98 -59.03 -30.65
N SER A 157 -1.17 -58.22 -31.36
CA SER A 157 0.31 -58.26 -31.22
C SER A 157 0.84 -57.61 -29.95
N ASP A 158 0.02 -56.84 -29.17
CA ASP A 158 0.44 -56.21 -27.96
C ASP A 158 0.49 -57.15 -26.72
N TRP A 159 0.07 -58.40 -26.90
CA TRP A 159 0.04 -59.42 -25.85
C TRP A 159 1.36 -60.15 -25.64
N TRP A 160 2.37 -59.91 -26.48
CA TRP A 160 3.65 -60.69 -26.52
C TRP A 160 4.89 -59.83 -26.25
N LYS A 161 4.77 -58.65 -25.64
CA LYS A 161 5.91 -57.85 -25.20
C LYS A 161 5.95 -57.70 -23.69
#